data_f23105c0cf235fbbd88c0f0e5632e2f8
#
_entry.id   f23105c0cf235fbbd88c0f0e5632e2f8
#
_cell.length_a   1.000
_cell.length_b   1.000
_cell.length_c   1.000
_cell.angle_alpha   90.00
_cell.angle_beta   90.00
_cell.angle_gamma   90.00
#
_symmetry.space_group_name_H-M   'P 1'
#
loop_
_entity.id
_entity.type
_entity.pdbx_description
1 polymer ?
#
loop_
_entity_poly.entity_id
_entity_poly.type
_entity_poly.pdbx_seq_one_letter_code
_entity_poly.pdbx_strand_id
1 'polypeptide(L)'
;MATLGNPKNTIAVLQKYQFNFQKKFGQNFLIDTGILEEIIEAAQITKDDFVLEIGPGIGTMTQYLCEVARAVVAVEIDTNLIPILKDTLAEYNNVDVLNEDILKVNISKLAEEKNNGKPIKVVANLPYYITTPIIMGLFESHVPIDSITIMVQKEVADRMQEGPGSKEYGALSLAVQYYAKPEIVVNVPPSCFMPQPKVGSAVIRLTRHSEPPVTVKSEKLLFQVIRASFNQRRKTLANGLANYGAFGLPKEELQACIEELGVPVNIRGEALSLEQFAQLSNIIYDHRSAV
;
A
#
# COMPACT_ATOMS: atom_id res chain seq x y z
N MET A 1 23.35 17.31 0.27
CA MET A 1 23.45 16.22 1.28
C MET A 1 22.23 16.29 2.19
N ALA A 2 21.53 15.17 2.36
CA ALA A 2 20.33 15.09 3.19
C ALA A 2 20.63 15.49 4.66
N THR A 3 19.79 16.32 5.25
CA THR A 3 20.04 16.90 6.59
C THR A 3 18.86 16.70 7.55
N LEU A 4 17.65 16.53 7.02
CA LEU A 4 16.42 16.51 7.84
C LEU A 4 16.20 15.22 8.65
N GLY A 5 16.93 14.14 8.40
CA GLY A 5 16.93 12.97 9.27
C GLY A 5 17.46 13.24 10.69
N ASN A 6 18.17 14.36 10.88
CA ASN A 6 18.63 14.78 12.20
C ASN A 6 17.52 15.52 12.94
N PRO A 7 17.14 15.10 14.18
CA PRO A 7 16.07 15.74 14.96
C PRO A 7 16.25 17.25 15.15
N LYS A 8 17.50 17.73 15.34
CA LYS A 8 17.77 19.16 15.55
C LYS A 8 17.39 19.97 14.29
N ASN A 9 17.72 19.47 13.10
CA ASN A 9 17.42 20.15 11.85
C ASN A 9 15.90 20.16 11.58
N THR A 10 15.24 19.05 11.81
CA THR A 10 13.78 18.95 11.72
C THR A 10 13.09 19.96 12.65
N ILE A 11 13.51 20.02 13.93
CA ILE A 11 12.96 20.98 14.90
C ILE A 11 13.19 22.41 14.43
N ALA A 12 14.39 22.74 13.94
CA ALA A 12 14.71 24.08 13.46
C ALA A 12 13.82 24.51 12.29
N VAL A 13 13.55 23.61 11.33
CA VAL A 13 12.62 23.87 10.21
C VAL A 13 11.21 24.10 10.74
N LEU A 14 10.70 23.22 11.61
CA LEU A 14 9.35 23.36 12.17
C LEU A 14 9.17 24.66 12.94
N GLN A 15 10.19 25.09 13.71
CA GLN A 15 10.18 26.36 14.43
C GLN A 15 10.25 27.56 13.49
N LYS A 16 11.12 27.53 12.45
CA LYS A 16 11.23 28.58 11.42
C LYS A 16 9.87 28.89 10.79
N TYR A 17 9.08 27.87 10.51
CA TYR A 17 7.77 28.00 9.88
C TYR A 17 6.60 28.05 10.87
N GLN A 18 6.86 28.05 12.19
CA GLN A 18 5.84 27.98 13.24
C GLN A 18 4.79 26.89 12.93
N PHE A 19 5.29 25.74 12.45
CA PHE A 19 4.42 24.68 11.91
C PHE A 19 3.59 24.03 13.01
N ASN A 20 2.28 23.95 12.76
CA ASN A 20 1.33 23.28 13.63
C ASN A 20 0.87 21.96 13.01
N PHE A 21 1.13 20.84 13.68
CA PHE A 21 0.74 19.51 13.22
C PHE A 21 -0.77 19.40 13.01
N GLN A 22 -1.15 18.95 11.83
CA GLN A 22 -2.56 18.78 11.46
C GLN A 22 -3.02 17.35 11.79
N LYS A 23 -3.77 17.18 12.89
CA LYS A 23 -4.28 15.85 13.31
C LYS A 23 -5.06 15.12 12.22
N LYS A 24 -5.80 15.86 11.37
CA LYS A 24 -6.58 15.29 10.26
C LYS A 24 -5.73 14.57 9.22
N PHE A 25 -4.45 14.90 9.10
CA PHE A 25 -3.52 14.27 8.17
C PHE A 25 -2.64 13.19 8.84
N GLY A 26 -2.77 12.96 10.14
CA GLY A 26 -2.00 11.93 10.85
C GLY A 26 -0.49 12.12 10.77
N GLN A 27 -0.02 13.38 10.74
CA GLN A 27 1.40 13.74 10.53
C GLN A 27 2.29 13.23 11.66
N ASN A 28 3.22 12.34 11.32
CA ASN A 28 4.31 11.88 12.18
C ASN A 28 5.59 11.89 11.33
N PHE A 29 6.46 12.87 11.54
CA PHE A 29 7.68 13.02 10.75
C PHE A 29 8.77 12.10 11.29
N LEU A 30 9.40 11.34 10.40
CA LEU A 30 10.53 10.49 10.72
C LEU A 30 11.76 11.36 11.02
N ILE A 31 12.41 11.10 12.17
CA ILE A 31 13.56 11.87 12.68
C ILE A 31 14.73 10.94 13.05
N ASP A 32 14.89 9.86 12.33
CA ASP A 32 15.93 8.86 12.56
C ASP A 32 16.66 8.57 11.23
N THR A 33 17.96 8.91 11.19
CA THR A 33 18.77 8.75 9.97
C THR A 33 19.00 7.29 9.63
N GLY A 34 19.16 6.40 10.63
CA GLY A 34 19.38 4.97 10.40
C GLY A 34 18.15 4.34 9.73
N ILE A 35 16.96 4.65 10.21
CA ILE A 35 15.72 4.17 9.58
C ILE A 35 15.55 4.72 8.16
N LEU A 36 15.91 5.98 7.90
CA LEU A 36 15.89 6.55 6.54
C LEU A 36 16.82 5.79 5.60
N GLU A 37 18.05 5.50 6.04
CA GLU A 37 19.03 4.73 5.27
C GLU A 37 18.51 3.31 4.98
N GLU A 38 17.93 2.62 5.97
CA GLU A 38 17.32 1.30 5.77
C GLU A 38 16.15 1.33 4.78
N ILE A 39 15.31 2.39 4.78
CA ILE A 39 14.24 2.57 3.78
C ILE A 39 14.81 2.70 2.38
N ILE A 40 15.85 3.53 2.21
CA ILE A 40 16.47 3.76 0.91
C ILE A 40 17.14 2.49 0.38
N GLU A 41 17.87 1.77 1.24
CA GLU A 41 18.47 0.48 0.89
C GLU A 41 17.41 -0.55 0.48
N ALA A 42 16.36 -0.69 1.28
CA ALA A 42 15.24 -1.60 1.00
C ALA A 42 14.52 -1.26 -0.30
N ALA A 43 14.36 0.02 -0.63
CA ALA A 43 13.72 0.45 -1.86
C ALA A 43 14.55 0.13 -3.12
N GLN A 44 15.86 -0.20 -2.97
CA GLN A 44 16.78 -0.55 -4.06
C GLN A 44 16.74 0.45 -5.21
N ILE A 45 16.73 1.74 -4.86
CA ILE A 45 16.66 2.83 -5.84
C ILE A 45 18.03 3.08 -6.43
N THR A 46 18.05 3.31 -7.74
CA THR A 46 19.27 3.63 -8.51
C THR A 46 19.11 4.94 -9.28
N LYS A 47 20.21 5.43 -9.87
CA LYS A 47 20.20 6.63 -10.72
C LYS A 47 19.39 6.51 -12.01
N ASP A 48 18.87 5.33 -12.32
CA ASP A 48 17.99 5.12 -13.46
C ASP A 48 16.48 5.18 -13.08
N ASP A 49 16.19 5.12 -11.76
CA ASP A 49 14.82 5.01 -11.27
C ASP A 49 14.10 6.36 -11.18
N PHE A 50 12.81 6.30 -11.52
CA PHE A 50 11.84 7.34 -11.22
C PHE A 50 11.05 6.93 -9.97
N VAL A 51 10.99 7.83 -9.01
CA VAL A 51 10.35 7.60 -7.72
C VAL A 51 9.13 8.49 -7.53
N LEU A 52 8.01 7.88 -7.17
CA LEU A 52 6.84 8.57 -6.65
C LEU A 52 6.87 8.51 -5.12
N GLU A 53 7.02 9.64 -4.46
CA GLU A 53 6.88 9.75 -3.02
C GLU A 53 5.48 10.23 -2.65
N ILE A 54 4.83 9.56 -1.70
CA ILE A 54 3.50 9.93 -1.21
C ILE A 54 3.63 10.46 0.22
N GLY A 55 3.22 11.72 0.42
CA GLY A 55 3.29 12.40 1.70
C GLY A 55 4.72 12.73 2.14
N PRO A 56 5.46 13.58 1.39
CA PRO A 56 6.83 13.96 1.73
C PRO A 56 6.96 14.69 3.07
N GLY A 57 5.86 15.25 3.59
CA GLY A 57 5.87 16.03 4.81
C GLY A 57 6.74 17.28 4.66
N ILE A 58 7.77 17.40 5.50
CA ILE A 58 8.75 18.49 5.38
C ILE A 58 9.92 18.20 4.42
N GLY A 59 9.86 17.07 3.70
CA GLY A 59 10.89 16.66 2.72
C GLY A 59 12.01 15.79 3.31
N THR A 60 11.83 15.20 4.48
CA THR A 60 12.87 14.41 5.15
C THR A 60 13.34 13.24 4.30
N MET A 61 12.42 12.36 3.89
CA MET A 61 12.74 11.22 3.03
C MET A 61 13.01 11.65 1.59
N THR A 62 12.36 12.73 1.13
CA THR A 62 12.56 13.29 -0.21
C THR A 62 14.03 13.64 -0.47
N GLN A 63 14.73 14.23 0.50
CA GLN A 63 16.15 14.56 0.36
C GLN A 63 16.99 13.31 0.08
N TYR A 64 16.77 12.23 0.82
CA TYR A 64 17.48 10.95 0.61
C TYR A 64 17.13 10.34 -0.76
N LEU A 65 15.87 10.40 -1.16
CA LEU A 65 15.44 9.93 -2.48
C LEU A 65 16.10 10.71 -3.62
N CYS A 66 16.21 12.03 -3.50
CA CYS A 66 16.89 12.88 -4.49
C CYS A 66 18.37 12.55 -4.65
N GLU A 67 19.04 12.09 -3.60
CA GLU A 67 20.45 11.71 -3.66
C GLU A 67 20.70 10.41 -4.44
N VAL A 68 19.72 9.50 -4.50
CA VAL A 68 19.87 8.17 -5.11
C VAL A 68 19.08 7.99 -6.40
N ALA A 69 17.94 8.66 -6.57
CA ALA A 69 17.08 8.52 -7.73
C ALA A 69 17.52 9.40 -8.91
N ARG A 70 17.05 9.01 -10.13
CA ARG A 70 17.13 9.87 -11.32
C ARG A 70 16.20 11.07 -11.19
N ALA A 71 14.97 10.83 -10.79
CA ALA A 71 13.94 11.85 -10.60
C ALA A 71 12.94 11.42 -9.54
N VAL A 72 12.41 12.39 -8.80
CA VAL A 72 11.40 12.21 -7.76
C VAL A 72 10.19 13.09 -8.07
N VAL A 73 8.99 12.54 -7.92
CA VAL A 73 7.77 13.34 -7.80
C VAL A 73 7.19 13.09 -6.42
N ALA A 74 7.03 14.14 -5.65
CA ALA A 74 6.49 14.12 -4.30
C ALA A 74 5.08 14.71 -4.27
N VAL A 75 4.08 13.91 -3.85
CA VAL A 75 2.67 14.32 -3.79
C VAL A 75 2.27 14.63 -2.35
N GLU A 76 1.92 15.89 -2.07
CA GLU A 76 1.57 16.39 -0.75
C GLU A 76 0.18 17.01 -0.73
N ILE A 77 -0.67 16.57 0.18
CA ILE A 77 -2.05 17.07 0.31
C ILE A 77 -2.12 18.34 1.17
N ASP A 78 -1.21 18.52 2.13
CA ASP A 78 -1.22 19.67 3.04
C ASP A 78 -0.55 20.89 2.39
N THR A 79 -1.35 21.86 1.99
CA THR A 79 -0.87 23.13 1.40
C THR A 79 0.09 23.90 2.30
N ASN A 80 0.02 23.71 3.64
CA ASN A 80 0.92 24.39 4.58
C ASN A 80 2.36 23.84 4.51
N LEU A 81 2.55 22.63 3.99
CA LEU A 81 3.87 22.04 3.81
C LEU A 81 4.56 22.49 2.50
N ILE A 82 3.83 23.00 1.54
CA ILE A 82 4.40 23.40 0.24
C ILE A 82 5.47 24.48 0.36
N PRO A 83 5.30 25.57 1.16
CA PRO A 83 6.39 26.55 1.36
C PRO A 83 7.62 25.94 2.04
N ILE A 84 7.42 24.98 2.95
CA ILE A 84 8.51 24.27 3.65
C ILE A 84 9.26 23.41 2.67
N LEU A 85 8.56 22.63 1.83
CA LEU A 85 9.15 21.77 0.80
C LEU A 85 9.97 22.58 -0.21
N LYS A 86 9.50 23.75 -0.61
CA LYS A 86 10.25 24.66 -1.49
C LYS A 86 11.60 25.08 -0.90
N ASP A 87 11.67 25.29 0.42
CA ASP A 87 12.89 25.68 1.12
C ASP A 87 13.82 24.45 1.35
N THR A 88 13.24 23.38 1.89
CA THR A 88 14.01 22.18 2.26
C THR A 88 14.56 21.38 1.08
N LEU A 89 13.96 21.56 -0.10
CA LEU A 89 14.35 20.89 -1.34
C LEU A 89 15.02 21.84 -2.34
N ALA A 90 15.31 23.09 -1.97
CA ALA A 90 15.82 24.11 -2.87
C ALA A 90 17.16 23.74 -3.55
N GLU A 91 17.98 22.91 -2.92
CA GLU A 91 19.27 22.45 -3.46
C GLU A 91 19.14 21.28 -4.46
N TYR A 92 17.95 20.65 -4.57
CA TYR A 92 17.73 19.50 -5.45
C TYR A 92 17.04 19.95 -6.75
N ASN A 93 17.57 19.50 -7.88
CA ASN A 93 17.07 19.84 -9.22
C ASN A 93 16.30 18.69 -9.89
N ASN A 94 16.20 17.55 -9.21
CA ASN A 94 15.58 16.33 -9.71
C ASN A 94 14.28 15.96 -8.95
N VAL A 95 13.61 16.95 -8.37
CA VAL A 95 12.34 16.75 -7.64
C VAL A 95 11.27 17.73 -8.09
N ASP A 96 10.07 17.22 -8.34
CA ASP A 96 8.85 17.98 -8.54
C ASP A 96 7.90 17.74 -7.37
N VAL A 97 7.33 18.81 -6.79
CA VAL A 97 6.33 18.72 -5.72
C VAL A 97 4.95 19.04 -6.28
N LEU A 98 4.03 18.11 -6.13
CA LEU A 98 2.61 18.27 -6.52
C LEU A 98 1.76 18.44 -5.26
N ASN A 99 1.02 19.56 -5.19
CA ASN A 99 0.05 19.75 -4.10
C ASN A 99 -1.31 19.17 -4.51
N GLU A 100 -1.50 17.90 -4.25
CA GLU A 100 -2.70 17.17 -4.65
C GLU A 100 -2.98 15.99 -3.70
N ASP A 101 -4.21 15.47 -3.71
CA ASP A 101 -4.61 14.23 -3.07
C ASP A 101 -4.16 13.04 -3.94
N ILE A 102 -3.29 12.17 -3.42
CA ILE A 102 -2.77 11.01 -4.17
C ILE A 102 -3.88 10.13 -4.75
N LEU A 103 -5.03 10.02 -4.09
CA LEU A 103 -6.17 9.25 -4.59
C LEU A 103 -6.84 9.87 -5.83
N LYS A 104 -6.49 11.12 -6.19
CA LYS A 104 -6.98 11.83 -7.36
C LYS A 104 -5.92 11.97 -8.46
N VAL A 105 -4.65 11.74 -8.12
CA VAL A 105 -3.55 11.82 -9.09
C VAL A 105 -3.70 10.70 -10.12
N ASN A 106 -3.65 11.06 -11.40
CA ASN A 106 -3.54 10.09 -12.47
C ASN A 106 -2.09 9.62 -12.59
N ILE A 107 -1.76 8.56 -11.83
CA ILE A 107 -0.39 8.03 -11.75
C ILE A 107 0.06 7.44 -13.10
N SER A 108 -0.85 6.87 -13.91
CA SER A 108 -0.53 6.37 -15.26
C SER A 108 -0.04 7.50 -16.16
N LYS A 109 -0.76 8.62 -16.15
CA LYS A 109 -0.37 9.82 -16.90
C LYS A 109 0.96 10.38 -16.39
N LEU A 110 1.16 10.42 -15.08
CA LEU A 110 2.41 10.85 -14.46
C LEU A 110 3.59 9.98 -14.91
N ALA A 111 3.44 8.64 -14.89
CA ALA A 111 4.45 7.71 -15.34
C ALA A 111 4.75 7.88 -16.84
N GLU A 112 3.72 8.10 -17.67
CA GLU A 112 3.90 8.34 -19.10
C GLU A 112 4.67 9.64 -19.36
N GLU A 113 4.25 10.75 -18.77
CA GLU A 113 4.84 12.08 -19.02
C GLU A 113 6.24 12.25 -18.41
N LYS A 114 6.49 11.67 -17.23
CA LYS A 114 7.75 11.88 -16.48
C LYS A 114 8.72 10.72 -16.58
N ASN A 115 8.26 9.52 -16.97
CA ASN A 115 9.07 8.30 -17.04
C ASN A 115 8.92 7.52 -18.35
N ASN A 116 8.30 8.10 -19.37
CA ASN A 116 8.04 7.46 -20.67
C ASN A 116 7.34 6.10 -20.55
N GLY A 117 6.38 5.99 -19.62
CA GLY A 117 5.62 4.77 -19.36
C GLY A 117 6.40 3.62 -18.73
N LYS A 118 7.68 3.82 -18.38
CA LYS A 118 8.49 2.81 -17.70
C LYS A 118 8.02 2.57 -16.27
N PRO A 119 8.32 1.39 -15.67
CA PRO A 119 8.01 1.11 -14.29
C PRO A 119 8.55 2.17 -13.32
N ILE A 120 7.75 2.48 -12.30
CA ILE A 120 8.08 3.43 -11.24
C ILE A 120 8.28 2.72 -9.92
N LYS A 121 9.06 3.30 -9.03
CA LYS A 121 9.13 2.89 -7.63
C LYS A 121 8.32 3.85 -6.77
N VAL A 122 7.58 3.31 -5.82
CA VAL A 122 6.79 4.11 -4.87
C VAL A 122 7.43 4.02 -3.51
N VAL A 123 7.64 5.17 -2.86
CA VAL A 123 8.13 5.24 -1.48
C VAL A 123 7.23 6.15 -0.67
N ALA A 124 6.86 5.74 0.56
CA ALA A 124 6.00 6.57 1.38
C ALA A 124 6.10 6.27 2.89
N ASN A 125 5.97 7.32 3.68
CA ASN A 125 5.60 7.23 5.09
C ASN A 125 4.10 7.54 5.20
N LEU A 126 3.26 6.49 5.11
CA LEU A 126 1.81 6.67 4.96
C LEU A 126 1.11 7.01 6.27
N PRO A 127 0.18 7.98 6.25
CA PRO A 127 -0.75 8.18 7.36
C PRO A 127 -1.59 6.93 7.60
N TYR A 128 -1.69 6.50 8.85
CA TYR A 128 -2.27 5.20 9.20
C TYR A 128 -3.73 5.00 8.77
N TYR A 129 -4.52 6.09 8.71
CA TYR A 129 -5.96 6.03 8.39
C TYR A 129 -6.25 5.81 6.91
N ILE A 130 -5.27 6.03 6.02
CA ILE A 130 -5.46 5.99 4.56
C ILE A 130 -4.57 4.94 3.85
N THR A 131 -3.80 4.16 4.62
CA THR A 131 -2.86 3.17 4.10
C THR A 131 -3.51 2.19 3.11
N THR A 132 -4.58 1.52 3.52
CA THR A 132 -5.26 0.52 2.66
C THR A 132 -5.83 1.11 1.38
N PRO A 133 -6.58 2.22 1.38
CA PRO A 133 -7.03 2.88 0.15
C PRO A 133 -5.90 3.23 -0.82
N ILE A 134 -4.77 3.74 -0.33
CA ILE A 134 -3.63 4.10 -1.17
C ILE A 134 -3.04 2.86 -1.83
N ILE A 135 -2.74 1.80 -1.05
CA ILE A 135 -2.15 0.57 -1.59
C ILE A 135 -3.06 -0.07 -2.63
N MET A 136 -4.35 -0.16 -2.33
CA MET A 136 -5.33 -0.72 -3.27
C MET A 136 -5.43 0.13 -4.53
N GLY A 137 -5.46 1.47 -4.40
CA GLY A 137 -5.48 2.37 -5.54
C GLY A 137 -4.24 2.22 -6.44
N LEU A 138 -3.04 2.03 -5.85
CA LEU A 138 -1.82 1.77 -6.60
C LEU A 138 -1.89 0.46 -7.40
N PHE A 139 -2.41 -0.61 -6.81
CA PHE A 139 -2.55 -1.90 -7.49
C PHE A 139 -3.64 -1.89 -8.56
N GLU A 140 -4.81 -1.36 -8.24
CA GLU A 140 -5.98 -1.33 -9.14
C GLU A 140 -5.80 -0.34 -10.33
N SER A 141 -4.86 0.61 -10.23
CA SER A 141 -4.59 1.59 -11.29
C SER A 141 -3.90 1.03 -12.53
N HIS A 142 -3.43 -0.23 -12.47
CA HIS A 142 -2.65 -0.90 -13.53
C HIS A 142 -1.41 -0.09 -14.00
N VAL A 143 -0.93 0.84 -13.18
CA VAL A 143 0.32 1.57 -13.44
C VAL A 143 1.49 0.57 -13.42
N PRO A 144 2.49 0.71 -14.26
CA PRO A 144 3.70 -0.08 -14.18
C PRO A 144 4.50 0.30 -12.93
N ILE A 145 4.22 -0.37 -11.82
CA ILE A 145 4.96 -0.22 -10.56
C ILE A 145 5.90 -1.41 -10.43
N ASP A 146 7.18 -1.15 -10.19
CA ASP A 146 8.19 -2.16 -9.91
C ASP A 146 8.12 -2.62 -8.45
N SER A 147 8.14 -1.65 -7.54
CA SER A 147 8.05 -1.91 -6.10
C SER A 147 7.41 -0.75 -5.34
N ILE A 148 6.85 -1.08 -4.18
CA ILE A 148 6.27 -0.13 -3.22
C ILE A 148 6.98 -0.37 -1.89
N THR A 149 7.75 0.61 -1.41
CA THR A 149 8.40 0.57 -0.09
C THR A 149 7.72 1.58 0.82
N ILE A 150 6.98 1.11 1.80
CA ILE A 150 6.13 1.97 2.62
C ILE A 150 6.34 1.71 4.11
N MET A 151 6.23 2.77 4.88
CA MET A 151 6.14 2.70 6.32
C MET A 151 4.68 2.81 6.75
N VAL A 152 4.22 1.82 7.52
CA VAL A 152 2.84 1.68 7.98
C VAL A 152 2.82 1.24 9.45
N GLN A 153 1.65 1.21 10.10
CA GLN A 153 1.53 0.57 11.41
C GLN A 153 2.00 -0.89 11.35
N LYS A 154 2.73 -1.33 12.39
CA LYS A 154 3.26 -2.71 12.44
C LYS A 154 2.15 -3.75 12.23
N GLU A 155 0.99 -3.60 12.87
CA GLU A 155 -0.15 -4.50 12.69
C GLU A 155 -0.60 -4.59 11.22
N VAL A 156 -0.55 -3.48 10.46
CA VAL A 156 -0.93 -3.47 9.05
C VAL A 156 0.12 -4.17 8.20
N ALA A 157 1.41 -3.97 8.48
CA ALA A 157 2.49 -4.68 7.82
C ALA A 157 2.43 -6.19 8.08
N ASP A 158 2.25 -6.59 9.34
CA ASP A 158 2.09 -8.00 9.73
C ASP A 158 0.92 -8.64 8.96
N ARG A 159 -0.24 -7.95 8.90
CA ARG A 159 -1.42 -8.40 8.16
C ARG A 159 -1.18 -8.63 6.68
N MET A 160 -0.33 -7.84 6.03
CA MET A 160 -0.01 -8.01 4.60
C MET A 160 0.74 -9.32 4.31
N GLN A 161 1.51 -9.84 5.28
CA GLN A 161 2.30 -11.07 5.14
C GLN A 161 1.56 -12.33 5.62
N GLU A 162 0.46 -12.16 6.36
CA GLU A 162 -0.22 -13.28 7.00
C GLU A 162 -0.85 -14.26 6.00
N GLY A 163 -0.82 -15.53 6.38
CA GLY A 163 -1.44 -16.64 5.65
C GLY A 163 -2.76 -17.13 6.26
N PRO A 164 -3.40 -18.12 5.61
CA PRO A 164 -4.66 -18.70 6.06
C PRO A 164 -4.63 -19.20 7.49
N GLY A 165 -5.73 -19.02 8.21
CA GLY A 165 -5.93 -19.51 9.58
C GLY A 165 -5.40 -18.57 10.67
N SER A 166 -4.67 -17.51 10.33
CA SER A 166 -4.26 -16.51 11.30
C SER A 166 -5.41 -15.51 11.57
N LYS A 167 -5.39 -14.91 12.77
CA LYS A 167 -6.34 -13.87 13.15
C LYS A 167 -6.20 -12.61 12.29
N GLU A 168 -5.01 -12.31 11.84
CA GLU A 168 -4.67 -11.10 11.09
C GLU A 168 -4.91 -11.26 9.58
N TYR A 169 -5.00 -12.51 9.10
CA TYR A 169 -5.28 -12.81 7.68
C TYR A 169 -6.63 -12.26 7.21
N GLY A 170 -6.64 -11.64 6.03
CA GLY A 170 -7.83 -11.01 5.52
C GLY A 170 -7.73 -10.53 4.08
N ALA A 171 -8.71 -9.71 3.69
CA ALA A 171 -8.78 -9.19 2.32
C ALA A 171 -7.53 -8.40 1.91
N LEU A 172 -6.89 -7.67 2.85
CA LEU A 172 -5.64 -6.95 2.58
C LEU A 172 -4.48 -7.91 2.31
N SER A 173 -4.36 -9.00 3.10
CA SER A 173 -3.34 -10.03 2.90
C SER A 173 -3.42 -10.61 1.49
N LEU A 174 -4.63 -11.04 1.10
CA LEU A 174 -4.90 -11.63 -0.21
C LEU A 174 -4.67 -10.65 -1.37
N ALA A 175 -5.11 -9.40 -1.20
CA ALA A 175 -4.91 -8.39 -2.24
C ALA A 175 -3.42 -8.07 -2.44
N VAL A 176 -2.67 -7.89 -1.36
CA VAL A 176 -1.22 -7.65 -1.45
C VAL A 176 -0.53 -8.84 -2.08
N GLN A 177 -0.80 -10.07 -1.62
CA GLN A 177 -0.14 -11.29 -2.11
C GLN A 177 -0.52 -11.63 -3.55
N TYR A 178 -1.67 -11.19 -4.04
CA TYR A 178 -2.05 -11.33 -5.45
C TYR A 178 -1.20 -10.43 -6.36
N TYR A 179 -0.91 -9.20 -5.95
CA TYR A 179 -0.18 -8.23 -6.77
C TYR A 179 1.33 -8.22 -6.54
N ALA A 180 1.78 -8.56 -5.32
CA ALA A 180 3.16 -8.38 -4.91
C ALA A 180 3.60 -9.41 -3.85
N LYS A 181 4.92 -9.59 -3.73
CA LYS A 181 5.54 -10.30 -2.62
C LYS A 181 5.82 -9.29 -1.49
N PRO A 182 5.14 -9.41 -0.33
CA PRO A 182 5.42 -8.56 0.82
C PRO A 182 6.64 -9.03 1.61
N GLU A 183 7.45 -8.08 2.08
CA GLU A 183 8.62 -8.34 2.93
C GLU A 183 8.78 -7.20 3.94
N ILE A 184 8.66 -7.51 5.25
CA ILE A 184 8.96 -6.54 6.31
C ILE A 184 10.48 -6.37 6.38
N VAL A 185 10.94 -5.13 6.20
CA VAL A 185 12.35 -4.76 6.19
C VAL A 185 12.84 -4.46 7.59
N VAL A 186 12.15 -3.55 8.29
CA VAL A 186 12.54 -3.09 9.62
C VAL A 186 11.33 -2.69 10.45
N ASN A 187 11.40 -2.94 11.77
CA ASN A 187 10.43 -2.44 12.73
C ASN A 187 10.89 -1.08 13.25
N VAL A 188 9.99 -0.10 13.27
CA VAL A 188 10.29 1.29 13.62
C VAL A 188 9.58 1.67 14.92
N PRO A 189 10.32 1.93 15.99
CA PRO A 189 9.71 2.32 17.27
C PRO A 189 9.15 3.74 17.22
N PRO A 190 8.14 4.07 18.06
CA PRO A 190 7.55 5.40 18.12
C PRO A 190 8.55 6.54 18.35
N SER A 191 9.67 6.27 19.04
CA SER A 191 10.72 7.26 19.33
C SER A 191 11.41 7.83 18.09
N CYS A 192 11.31 7.14 16.93
CA CYS A 192 11.86 7.63 15.66
C CYS A 192 10.98 8.71 14.99
N PHE A 193 9.88 9.13 15.61
CA PHE A 193 8.95 10.08 15.03
C PHE A 193 8.70 11.32 15.89
N MET A 194 8.35 12.41 15.22
CA MET A 194 7.86 13.65 15.80
C MET A 194 6.56 14.12 15.13
N PRO A 195 5.42 14.22 15.86
CA PRO A 195 5.19 13.70 17.20
C PRO A 195 5.24 12.17 17.24
N GLN A 196 5.46 11.59 18.43
CA GLN A 196 5.50 10.14 18.57
C GLN A 196 4.10 9.53 18.41
N PRO A 197 3.92 8.53 17.53
CA PRO A 197 2.67 7.78 17.44
C PRO A 197 2.49 6.88 18.68
N LYS A 198 1.26 6.41 18.90
CA LYS A 198 0.94 5.52 20.04
C LYS A 198 1.37 4.06 19.83
N VAL A 199 1.63 3.68 18.59
CA VAL A 199 1.94 2.30 18.16
C VAL A 199 3.20 2.31 17.30
N GLY A 200 3.89 1.18 17.28
CA GLY A 200 5.06 0.98 16.41
C GLY A 200 4.66 0.90 14.94
N SER A 201 5.61 1.23 14.10
CA SER A 201 5.53 1.10 12.64
C SER A 201 6.42 -0.04 12.14
N ALA A 202 6.27 -0.39 10.89
CA ALA A 202 7.21 -1.21 10.16
C ALA A 202 7.36 -0.67 8.74
N VAL A 203 8.55 -0.82 8.17
CA VAL A 203 8.79 -0.63 6.75
C VAL A 203 8.53 -1.97 6.07
N ILE A 204 7.68 -1.97 5.07
CA ILE A 204 7.39 -3.13 4.25
C ILE A 204 7.66 -2.82 2.78
N ARG A 205 8.34 -3.74 2.11
CA ARG A 205 8.54 -3.70 0.67
C ARG A 205 7.57 -4.67 0.01
N LEU A 206 6.88 -4.20 -1.01
CA LEU A 206 5.98 -4.96 -1.85
C LEU A 206 6.61 -5.01 -3.25
N THR A 207 7.24 -6.13 -3.60
CA THR A 207 7.83 -6.33 -4.94
C THR A 207 6.76 -6.90 -5.86
N ARG A 208 6.42 -6.17 -6.93
CA ARG A 208 5.35 -6.59 -7.84
C ARG A 208 5.70 -7.90 -8.52
N HIS A 209 4.72 -8.80 -8.64
CA HIS A 209 4.87 -10.01 -9.44
C HIS A 209 4.95 -9.65 -10.93
N SER A 210 5.81 -10.32 -11.68
CA SER A 210 5.86 -10.22 -13.15
C SER A 210 4.60 -10.78 -13.79
N GLU A 211 4.05 -11.83 -13.16
CA GLU A 211 2.79 -12.47 -13.54
C GLU A 211 1.98 -12.76 -12.27
N PRO A 212 0.63 -12.71 -12.32
CA PRO A 212 -0.18 -13.07 -11.16
C PRO A 212 0.15 -14.48 -10.66
N PRO A 213 0.27 -14.70 -9.34
CA PRO A 213 0.63 -16.01 -8.77
C PRO A 213 -0.46 -17.08 -8.95
N VAL A 214 -1.66 -16.66 -9.34
CA VAL A 214 -2.82 -17.52 -9.61
C VAL A 214 -3.53 -17.09 -10.89
N THR A 215 -4.12 -18.05 -11.61
CA THR A 215 -4.88 -17.79 -12.82
C THR A 215 -6.36 -17.65 -12.52
N VAL A 216 -6.95 -16.52 -12.89
CA VAL A 216 -8.38 -16.24 -12.69
C VAL A 216 -9.06 -15.81 -14.00
N LYS A 217 -10.32 -16.23 -14.19
CA LYS A 217 -11.14 -15.83 -15.33
C LYS A 217 -11.61 -14.38 -15.22
N SER A 218 -11.72 -13.86 -14.00
CA SER A 218 -12.08 -12.46 -13.72
C SER A 218 -11.46 -11.99 -12.40
N GLU A 219 -10.49 -11.08 -12.50
CA GLU A 219 -9.89 -10.42 -11.33
C GLU A 219 -10.94 -9.71 -10.48
N LYS A 220 -11.87 -9.01 -11.13
CA LYS A 220 -13.00 -8.35 -10.45
C LYS A 220 -13.82 -9.34 -9.62
N LEU A 221 -14.10 -10.53 -10.15
CA LEU A 221 -14.86 -11.56 -9.44
C LEU A 221 -14.05 -12.13 -8.28
N LEU A 222 -12.76 -12.39 -8.45
CA LEU A 222 -11.88 -12.82 -7.37
C LEU A 222 -11.98 -11.87 -6.17
N PHE A 223 -11.80 -10.56 -6.40
CA PHE A 223 -11.87 -9.57 -5.31
C PHE A 223 -13.28 -9.40 -4.72
N GLN A 224 -14.34 -9.64 -5.50
CA GLN A 224 -15.69 -9.69 -4.95
C GLN A 224 -15.87 -10.90 -4.02
N VAL A 225 -15.37 -12.08 -4.40
CA VAL A 225 -15.41 -13.30 -3.56
C VAL A 225 -14.61 -13.09 -2.27
N ILE A 226 -13.42 -12.53 -2.36
CA ILE A 226 -12.60 -12.20 -1.19
C ILE A 226 -13.36 -11.22 -0.26
N ARG A 227 -13.84 -10.10 -0.78
CA ARG A 227 -14.56 -9.10 0.01
C ARG A 227 -15.80 -9.70 0.70
N ALA A 228 -16.59 -10.49 -0.03
CA ALA A 228 -17.78 -11.16 0.51
C ALA A 228 -17.44 -12.10 1.68
N SER A 229 -16.32 -12.82 1.55
CA SER A 229 -15.85 -13.78 2.55
C SER A 229 -15.42 -13.11 3.87
N PHE A 230 -14.88 -11.88 3.81
CA PHE A 230 -14.39 -11.18 4.99
C PHE A 230 -15.34 -10.12 5.55
N ASN A 231 -16.38 -9.70 4.82
CA ASN A 231 -17.40 -8.77 5.33
C ASN A 231 -18.13 -9.29 6.56
N GLN A 232 -18.32 -10.61 6.66
CA GLN A 232 -18.95 -11.27 7.79
C GLN A 232 -18.08 -12.39 8.35
N ARG A 233 -16.89 -12.05 8.80
CA ARG A 233 -15.82 -12.96 9.20
C ARG A 233 -16.25 -14.13 10.12
N ARG A 234 -17.26 -13.92 10.98
CA ARG A 234 -17.79 -14.95 11.88
C ARG A 234 -18.79 -15.93 11.22
N LYS A 235 -19.21 -15.68 9.99
CA LYS A 235 -20.13 -16.54 9.24
C LYS A 235 -19.35 -17.53 8.38
N THR A 236 -20.04 -18.61 7.97
CA THR A 236 -19.50 -19.53 6.97
C THR A 236 -19.35 -18.83 5.63
N LEU A 237 -18.44 -19.34 4.79
CA LEU A 237 -18.16 -18.81 3.46
C LEU A 237 -19.46 -18.69 2.62
N ALA A 238 -20.27 -19.76 2.57
CA ALA A 238 -21.56 -19.77 1.87
C ALA A 238 -22.51 -18.63 2.32
N ASN A 239 -22.59 -18.39 3.62
CA ASN A 239 -23.41 -17.29 4.14
C ASN A 239 -22.80 -15.91 3.79
N GLY A 240 -21.48 -15.76 3.83
CA GLY A 240 -20.80 -14.53 3.43
C GLY A 240 -21.06 -14.19 1.97
N LEU A 241 -20.91 -15.17 1.08
CA LEU A 241 -21.15 -15.01 -0.36
C LEU A 241 -22.63 -14.69 -0.65
N ALA A 242 -23.56 -15.46 -0.09
CA ALA A 242 -24.99 -15.25 -0.32
C ALA A 242 -25.47 -13.87 0.16
N ASN A 243 -25.02 -13.44 1.34
CA ASN A 243 -25.39 -12.13 1.91
C ASN A 243 -24.77 -10.94 1.15
N TYR A 244 -23.69 -11.14 0.42
CA TYR A 244 -23.08 -10.10 -0.39
C TYR A 244 -23.90 -9.73 -1.63
N GLY A 245 -24.66 -10.69 -2.17
CA GLY A 245 -25.67 -10.48 -3.21
C GLY A 245 -25.16 -10.10 -4.60
N ALA A 246 -23.84 -10.14 -4.85
CA ALA A 246 -23.25 -9.69 -6.12
C ALA A 246 -23.00 -10.80 -7.14
N PHE A 247 -23.32 -12.07 -6.80
CA PHE A 247 -22.93 -13.21 -7.64
C PHE A 247 -24.00 -13.65 -8.63
N GLY A 248 -25.27 -13.25 -8.44
CA GLY A 248 -26.38 -13.65 -9.31
C GLY A 248 -26.75 -15.13 -9.18
N LEU A 249 -26.26 -15.82 -8.15
CA LEU A 249 -26.52 -17.22 -7.86
C LEU A 249 -27.27 -17.37 -6.52
N PRO A 250 -28.23 -18.30 -6.40
CA PRO A 250 -28.86 -18.61 -5.13
C PRO A 250 -27.86 -19.25 -4.16
N LYS A 251 -28.18 -19.27 -2.87
CA LYS A 251 -27.28 -19.79 -1.84
C LYS A 251 -26.92 -21.26 -2.05
N GLU A 252 -27.86 -22.07 -2.53
CA GLU A 252 -27.67 -23.48 -2.82
C GLU A 252 -26.62 -23.71 -3.91
N GLU A 253 -26.63 -22.89 -4.95
CA GLU A 253 -25.61 -22.91 -6.01
C GLU A 253 -24.22 -22.47 -5.48
N LEU A 254 -24.18 -21.44 -4.62
CA LEU A 254 -22.93 -21.03 -3.98
C LEU A 254 -22.37 -22.12 -3.05
N GLN A 255 -23.24 -22.91 -2.40
CA GLN A 255 -22.81 -24.08 -1.64
C GLN A 255 -22.27 -25.19 -2.55
N ALA A 256 -22.91 -25.46 -3.69
CA ALA A 256 -22.39 -26.38 -4.69
C ALA A 256 -21.00 -25.98 -5.21
N CYS A 257 -20.78 -24.69 -5.47
CA CYS A 257 -19.45 -24.18 -5.84
C CYS A 257 -18.39 -24.44 -4.77
N ILE A 258 -18.74 -24.34 -3.48
CA ILE A 258 -17.83 -24.62 -2.36
C ILE A 258 -17.55 -26.12 -2.25
N GLU A 259 -18.56 -26.97 -2.47
CA GLU A 259 -18.40 -28.43 -2.51
C GLU A 259 -17.51 -28.87 -3.68
N GLU A 260 -17.69 -28.25 -4.86
CA GLU A 260 -16.84 -28.49 -6.04
C GLU A 260 -15.38 -28.10 -5.79
N LEU A 261 -15.12 -27.05 -5.00
CA LEU A 261 -13.77 -26.69 -4.55
C LEU A 261 -13.12 -27.78 -3.67
N GLY A 262 -13.92 -28.73 -3.14
CA GLY A 262 -13.42 -29.83 -2.30
C GLY A 262 -13.16 -29.43 -0.84
N VAL A 263 -13.78 -28.36 -0.35
CA VAL A 263 -13.65 -27.92 1.05
C VAL A 263 -14.98 -28.09 1.79
N PRO A 264 -14.95 -28.18 3.14
CA PRO A 264 -16.16 -28.30 3.94
C PRO A 264 -17.13 -27.13 3.73
N VAL A 265 -18.42 -27.39 3.57
CA VAL A 265 -19.47 -26.36 3.36
C VAL A 265 -19.55 -25.35 4.50
N ASN A 266 -19.19 -25.76 5.71
CA ASN A 266 -19.16 -24.89 6.90
C ASN A 266 -17.84 -24.10 7.06
N ILE A 267 -16.92 -24.17 6.10
CA ILE A 267 -15.64 -23.45 6.13
C ILE A 267 -15.87 -21.93 6.22
N ARG A 268 -14.92 -21.23 6.82
CA ARG A 268 -14.88 -19.76 6.83
C ARG A 268 -13.87 -19.26 5.81
N GLY A 269 -14.08 -18.05 5.26
CA GLY A 269 -13.16 -17.46 4.29
C GLY A 269 -11.73 -17.34 4.79
N GLU A 270 -11.53 -17.11 6.09
CA GLU A 270 -10.18 -17.00 6.69
C GLU A 270 -9.34 -18.29 6.63
N ALA A 271 -9.93 -19.41 6.29
CA ALA A 271 -9.23 -20.68 6.15
C ALA A 271 -8.76 -20.98 4.72
N LEU A 272 -9.23 -20.20 3.72
CA LEU A 272 -8.85 -20.41 2.32
C LEU A 272 -7.56 -19.70 1.96
N SER A 273 -6.70 -20.38 1.17
CA SER A 273 -5.53 -19.76 0.55
C SER A 273 -5.92 -18.90 -0.67
N LEU A 274 -4.97 -18.12 -1.20
CA LEU A 274 -5.16 -17.35 -2.43
C LEU A 274 -5.52 -18.25 -3.61
N GLU A 275 -4.87 -19.41 -3.73
CA GLU A 275 -5.15 -20.42 -4.76
C GLU A 275 -6.58 -20.94 -4.67
N GLN A 276 -7.06 -21.22 -3.46
CA GLN A 276 -8.42 -21.68 -3.24
C GLN A 276 -9.45 -20.58 -3.55
N PHE A 277 -9.16 -19.31 -3.22
CA PHE A 277 -9.99 -18.18 -3.63
C PHE A 277 -10.04 -18.02 -5.15
N ALA A 278 -8.91 -18.20 -5.84
CA ALA A 278 -8.84 -18.17 -7.30
C ALA A 278 -9.67 -19.29 -7.94
N GLN A 279 -9.53 -20.52 -7.45
CA GLN A 279 -10.31 -21.68 -7.91
C GLN A 279 -11.81 -21.44 -7.67
N LEU A 280 -12.21 -21.01 -6.47
CA LEU A 280 -13.61 -20.71 -6.16
C LEU A 280 -14.18 -19.63 -7.06
N SER A 281 -13.41 -18.57 -7.33
CA SER A 281 -13.85 -17.50 -8.23
C SER A 281 -14.06 -18.00 -9.66
N ASN A 282 -13.22 -18.92 -10.13
CA ASN A 282 -13.36 -19.54 -11.45
C ASN A 282 -14.59 -20.47 -11.52
N ILE A 283 -14.84 -21.27 -10.50
CA ILE A 283 -16.04 -22.12 -10.39
C ILE A 283 -17.31 -21.24 -10.41
N ILE A 284 -17.35 -20.18 -9.59
CA ILE A 284 -18.50 -19.25 -9.56
C ILE A 284 -18.67 -18.56 -10.94
N TYR A 285 -17.57 -18.24 -11.64
CA TYR A 285 -17.64 -17.66 -12.98
C TYR A 285 -18.31 -18.60 -13.97
N ASP A 286 -17.98 -19.91 -13.93
CA ASP A 286 -18.56 -20.93 -14.81
C ASP A 286 -20.04 -21.15 -14.53
N HIS A 287 -20.43 -21.29 -13.27
CA HIS A 287 -21.84 -21.42 -12.88
C HIS A 287 -22.68 -20.21 -13.31
N ARG A 288 -22.17 -18.98 -13.22
CA ARG A 288 -22.85 -17.78 -13.72
C ARG A 288 -23.01 -17.73 -15.24
N SER A 289 -22.09 -18.34 -15.96
CA SER A 289 -22.13 -18.37 -17.42
C SER A 289 -23.05 -19.46 -17.97
N ALA A 290 -23.45 -20.41 -17.13
CA ALA A 290 -24.35 -21.50 -17.45
C ALA A 290 -25.85 -21.17 -17.22
N VAL A 291 -26.13 -20.06 -16.53
CA VAL A 291 -27.48 -19.53 -16.26
C VAL A 291 -27.76 -18.36 -17.21
#